data_d42794654beb3a7b5c49076620c89fe2
#
_entry.id   d42794654beb3a7b5c49076620c89fe2
#
_cell.length_a   1.000
_cell.length_b   1.000
_cell.length_c   1.000
_cell.angle_alpha   90.00
_cell.angle_beta   90.00
_cell.angle_gamma   90.00
#
_symmetry.space_group_name_H-M   'P 1'
#
loop_
_entity.id
_entity.type
_entity.pdbx_description
1 polymer ?
#
loop_
_entity_poly.entity_id
_entity_poly.type
_entity_poly.pdbx_seq_one_letter_code
_entity_poly.pdbx_strand_id
1 'polypeptide(L)'
;TTEIYTLSLHDALPISEPWIFDLLSEEQKKKLKEEKEIDLAYQFGNNARFRVCVYQHLGQYAAALRLIPQTIKNIDELALPKIFHTFGEYNQGLVLFTGPTGEGKSTSLAAIIDEINHNHSRHIITIEDPVEFVYKPDKSVVSQREVGKDTHQWHLALRSALRSDPDVVLVGEMRDLETIAATLTLAETGHLVFATIHTNTAAQTIDRIIDVFPAHQQGQIRQQLASVLKAIVSQRLVTKIQGGRIAAVELLFNNPAVANLIRDEKVFQIDTVIQTNVNSGMMLMETHLLELYKQHVISKETAISSAFRPTEDRKSTRLNSSHVSQ
;
A
#
# COMPACT_ATOMS: atom_id res chain seq x y z
N THR A 1 -4.39 -5.77 16.79
CA THR A 1 -3.03 -6.12 17.23
C THR A 1 -2.59 -7.30 16.38
N THR A 2 -1.74 -7.05 15.39
CA THR A 2 -1.08 -8.14 14.66
C THR A 2 -0.06 -8.70 15.64
N GLU A 3 -0.32 -9.85 16.22
CA GLU A 3 0.62 -10.51 17.11
C GLU A 3 1.81 -10.98 16.28
N ILE A 4 2.96 -10.39 16.54
CA ILE A 4 4.23 -10.84 15.97
C ILE A 4 4.79 -11.84 16.96
N TYR A 5 4.68 -13.12 16.64
CA TYR A 5 5.35 -14.17 17.40
C TYR A 5 6.79 -14.26 16.87
N THR A 6 7.71 -13.61 17.58
CA THR A 6 9.14 -13.87 17.38
C THR A 6 9.50 -15.04 18.25
N LEU A 7 9.59 -16.22 17.67
CA LEU A 7 10.25 -17.37 18.31
C LEU A 7 11.76 -17.12 18.27
N SER A 8 12.25 -16.34 19.23
CA SER A 8 13.68 -16.25 19.51
C SER A 8 14.05 -17.48 20.34
N LEU A 9 14.83 -18.36 19.75
CA LEU A 9 15.15 -19.68 20.28
C LEU A 9 16.41 -19.68 21.15
N HIS A 10 16.67 -18.58 21.86
CA HIS A 10 17.80 -18.55 22.81
C HIS A 10 17.65 -19.50 23.99
N ASP A 11 16.42 -19.94 24.31
CA ASP A 11 16.15 -20.85 25.44
C ASP A 11 15.45 -22.15 25.01
N ALA A 12 15.16 -22.36 23.74
CA ALA A 12 14.59 -23.59 23.24
C ALA A 12 15.70 -24.44 22.59
N LEU A 13 15.98 -25.53 23.23
CA LEU A 13 16.85 -26.65 22.84
C LEU A 13 16.91 -26.97 21.34
N PRO A 14 17.86 -27.80 20.87
CA PRO A 14 18.07 -28.22 19.45
C PRO A 14 16.85 -28.75 18.67
N ILE A 15 15.67 -28.75 19.30
CA ILE A 15 14.38 -29.18 18.73
C ILE A 15 13.82 -28.24 17.68
N SER A 16 14.29 -26.99 17.62
CA SER A 16 13.68 -25.94 16.79
C SER A 16 14.15 -25.90 15.35
N GLU A 17 15.38 -26.30 15.08
CA GLU A 17 15.90 -26.36 13.71
C GLU A 17 15.11 -27.37 12.85
N PRO A 18 14.80 -28.60 13.31
CA PRO A 18 13.92 -29.50 12.57
C PRO A 18 12.56 -28.88 12.23
N TRP A 19 11.93 -28.17 13.16
CA TRP A 19 10.63 -27.55 12.92
C TRP A 19 10.68 -26.45 11.86
N ILE A 20 11.73 -25.62 11.85
CA ILE A 20 11.93 -24.63 10.79
C ILE A 20 12.10 -25.31 9.43
N PHE A 21 12.88 -26.38 9.37
CA PHE A 21 13.08 -27.15 8.15
C PHE A 21 11.83 -27.89 7.68
N ASP A 22 10.95 -28.31 8.61
CA ASP A 22 9.65 -28.92 8.25
C ASP A 22 8.67 -27.94 7.59
N LEU A 23 8.84 -26.62 7.84
CA LEU A 23 8.06 -25.59 7.16
C LEU A 23 8.48 -25.36 5.70
N LEU A 24 9.67 -25.83 5.31
CA LEU A 24 10.31 -25.51 4.03
C LEU A 24 10.27 -26.69 3.06
N SER A 25 10.02 -26.38 1.78
CA SER A 25 10.25 -27.33 0.69
C SER A 25 11.76 -27.58 0.50
N GLU A 26 12.12 -28.66 -0.21
CA GLU A 26 13.53 -28.98 -0.49
C GLU A 26 14.26 -27.87 -1.27
N GLU A 27 13.58 -27.21 -2.18
CA GLU A 27 14.10 -26.06 -2.92
C GLU A 27 14.35 -24.86 -1.98
N GLN A 28 13.41 -24.59 -1.08
CA GLN A 28 13.52 -23.51 -0.09
C GLN A 28 14.63 -23.81 0.92
N LYS A 29 14.83 -25.07 1.32
CA LYS A 29 15.95 -25.51 2.19
C LYS A 29 17.29 -25.26 1.52
N LYS A 30 17.40 -25.52 0.20
CA LYS A 30 18.61 -25.27 -0.56
C LYS A 30 18.88 -23.77 -0.62
N LYS A 31 17.87 -22.96 -0.96
CA LYS A 31 17.98 -21.51 -1.00
C LYS A 31 18.38 -20.92 0.36
N LEU A 32 17.74 -21.34 1.45
CA LEU A 32 18.12 -20.93 2.81
C LEU A 32 19.56 -21.23 3.17
N LYS A 33 20.10 -22.37 2.74
CA LYS A 33 21.52 -22.73 2.98
C LYS A 33 22.47 -21.84 2.19
N GLU A 34 22.10 -21.42 0.99
CA GLU A 34 22.89 -20.57 0.10
C GLU A 34 22.80 -19.10 0.50
N GLU A 35 21.60 -18.55 0.65
CA GLU A 35 21.34 -17.13 0.89
C GLU A 35 21.32 -16.74 2.38
N LYS A 36 21.23 -17.74 3.31
CA LYS A 36 21.16 -17.59 4.77
C LYS A 36 19.87 -16.96 5.28
N GLU A 37 18.95 -16.61 4.40
CA GLU A 37 17.62 -16.10 4.72
C GLU A 37 16.61 -16.49 3.64
N ILE A 38 15.32 -16.55 3.99
CA ILE A 38 14.23 -16.78 3.07
C ILE A 38 12.91 -16.23 3.62
N ASP A 39 12.18 -15.50 2.79
CA ASP A 39 10.80 -15.09 3.04
C ASP A 39 9.84 -16.02 2.30
N LEU A 40 8.78 -16.44 2.98
CA LEU A 40 7.74 -17.29 2.38
C LEU A 40 6.37 -17.06 3.04
N ALA A 41 5.30 -17.46 2.33
CA ALA A 41 3.99 -17.61 2.93
C ALA A 41 3.76 -19.07 3.30
N TYR A 42 3.36 -19.32 4.56
CA TYR A 42 3.06 -20.64 5.07
C TYR A 42 1.58 -20.77 5.43
N GLN A 43 0.93 -21.80 4.88
CA GLN A 43 -0.47 -22.11 5.16
C GLN A 43 -0.55 -23.23 6.21
N PHE A 44 -1.14 -22.94 7.37
CA PHE A 44 -1.35 -23.93 8.43
C PHE A 44 -2.80 -24.45 8.38
N GLY A 45 -2.97 -25.59 7.78
CA GLY A 45 -4.30 -26.18 7.54
C GLY A 45 -5.22 -25.20 6.79
N ASN A 46 -6.50 -25.20 7.18
CA ASN A 46 -7.50 -24.23 6.65
C ASN A 46 -7.67 -23.00 7.57
N ASN A 47 -6.91 -22.93 8.67
CA ASN A 47 -7.24 -22.04 9.79
C ASN A 47 -6.34 -20.80 9.89
N ALA A 48 -5.12 -20.84 9.35
CA ALA A 48 -4.18 -19.73 9.48
C ALA A 48 -3.18 -19.67 8.33
N ARG A 49 -2.84 -18.46 7.91
CA ARG A 49 -1.75 -18.19 6.96
C ARG A 49 -0.74 -17.27 7.64
N PHE A 50 0.54 -17.57 7.46
CA PHE A 50 1.62 -16.80 8.04
C PHE A 50 2.57 -16.31 6.96
N ARG A 51 3.06 -15.08 7.11
CA ARG A 51 4.32 -14.66 6.50
C ARG A 51 5.43 -15.14 7.42
N VAL A 52 6.37 -15.88 6.88
CA VAL A 52 7.48 -16.47 7.62
C VAL A 52 8.78 -15.96 7.03
N CYS A 53 9.62 -15.34 7.86
CA CYS A 53 11.00 -15.01 7.52
C CYS A 53 11.91 -15.96 8.30
N VAL A 54 12.66 -16.78 7.60
CA VAL A 54 13.68 -17.66 8.22
C VAL A 54 15.05 -17.08 7.91
N TYR A 55 15.91 -16.96 8.92
CA TYR A 55 17.22 -16.39 8.80
C TYR A 55 18.23 -17.08 9.72
N GLN A 56 19.52 -16.93 9.41
CA GLN A 56 20.60 -17.45 10.23
C GLN A 56 21.05 -16.40 11.26
N HIS A 57 21.16 -16.81 12.53
CA HIS A 57 21.61 -15.99 13.65
C HIS A 57 22.58 -16.78 14.51
N LEU A 58 23.80 -16.28 14.73
CA LEU A 58 24.86 -16.91 15.52
C LEU A 58 25.11 -18.40 15.16
N GLY A 59 25.03 -18.74 13.88
CA GLY A 59 25.20 -20.09 13.39
C GLY A 59 23.97 -21.00 13.50
N GLN A 60 22.87 -20.53 14.09
CA GLN A 60 21.60 -21.23 14.22
C GLN A 60 20.53 -20.61 13.32
N TYR A 61 19.44 -21.32 13.03
CA TYR A 61 18.32 -20.79 12.30
C TYR A 61 17.27 -20.23 13.26
N ALA A 62 16.68 -19.08 12.88
CA ALA A 62 15.57 -18.45 13.56
C ALA A 62 14.43 -18.19 12.56
N ALA A 63 13.19 -18.16 13.03
CA ALA A 63 12.03 -17.83 12.21
C ALA A 63 11.17 -16.77 12.89
N ALA A 64 10.78 -15.74 12.11
CA ALA A 64 9.79 -14.76 12.51
C ALA A 64 8.49 -15.06 11.76
N LEU A 65 7.39 -15.31 12.50
CA LEU A 65 6.08 -15.64 11.94
C LEU A 65 5.13 -14.46 12.21
N ARG A 66 4.47 -13.97 11.16
CA ARG A 66 3.41 -12.99 11.26
C ARG A 66 2.11 -13.59 10.74
N LEU A 67 1.10 -13.64 11.59
CA LEU A 67 -0.23 -14.08 11.19
C LEU A 67 -0.82 -13.14 10.15
N ILE A 68 -1.29 -13.69 9.04
CA ILE A 68 -2.03 -12.99 7.98
C ILE A 68 -3.52 -13.16 8.29
N PRO A 69 -4.28 -12.07 8.43
CA PRO A 69 -5.73 -12.15 8.65
C PRO A 69 -6.42 -12.88 7.49
N GLN A 70 -7.32 -13.81 7.80
CA GLN A 70 -8.08 -14.54 6.79
C GLN A 70 -9.32 -13.79 6.29
N THR A 71 -9.81 -12.82 7.08
CA THR A 71 -10.97 -12.00 6.74
C THR A 71 -10.52 -10.64 6.28
N ILE A 72 -10.95 -10.25 5.11
CA ILE A 72 -10.77 -8.89 4.58
C ILE A 72 -11.88 -8.05 5.19
N LYS A 73 -11.50 -6.98 5.89
CA LYS A 73 -12.46 -5.98 6.39
C LYS A 73 -12.85 -5.05 5.26
N ASN A 74 -14.12 -4.65 5.20
CA ASN A 74 -14.58 -3.69 4.21
C ASN A 74 -14.14 -2.24 4.53
N ILE A 75 -14.37 -1.32 3.59
CA ILE A 75 -13.97 0.09 3.68
C ILE A 75 -14.55 0.76 4.93
N ASP A 76 -15.84 0.51 5.25
CA ASP A 76 -16.53 1.09 6.40
C ASP A 76 -16.02 0.51 7.74
N GLU A 77 -15.76 -0.79 7.81
CA GLU A 77 -15.19 -1.44 8.99
C GLU A 77 -13.77 -0.95 9.32
N LEU A 78 -13.03 -0.54 8.29
CA LEU A 78 -11.71 0.08 8.44
C LEU A 78 -11.78 1.56 8.77
N ALA A 79 -12.98 2.15 8.78
CA ALA A 79 -13.23 3.59 8.93
C ALA A 79 -12.40 4.42 7.92
N LEU A 80 -12.26 3.92 6.70
CA LEU A 80 -11.63 4.66 5.60
C LEU A 80 -12.58 5.74 5.07
N PRO A 81 -12.05 6.83 4.48
CA PRO A 81 -12.91 7.86 3.87
C PRO A 81 -13.86 7.26 2.83
N LYS A 82 -15.14 7.70 2.85
CA LYS A 82 -16.18 7.18 1.94
C LYS A 82 -15.83 7.29 0.45
N ILE A 83 -14.97 8.22 0.08
CA ILE A 83 -14.49 8.39 -1.29
C ILE A 83 -13.77 7.14 -1.83
N PHE A 84 -13.28 6.24 -0.94
CA PHE A 84 -12.62 5.00 -1.35
C PHE A 84 -13.54 4.04 -2.10
N HIS A 85 -14.85 4.09 -1.84
CA HIS A 85 -15.85 3.35 -2.62
C HIS A 85 -15.86 3.72 -4.11
N THR A 86 -15.41 4.94 -4.46
CA THR A 86 -15.39 5.38 -5.86
C THR A 86 -14.20 4.83 -6.65
N PHE A 87 -13.18 4.29 -6.00
CA PHE A 87 -12.00 3.77 -6.71
C PHE A 87 -12.34 2.56 -7.59
N GLY A 88 -13.32 1.75 -7.19
CA GLY A 88 -13.82 0.63 -7.98
C GLY A 88 -14.60 1.03 -9.23
N GLU A 89 -15.09 2.26 -9.31
CA GLU A 89 -15.88 2.77 -10.44
C GLU A 89 -15.01 3.20 -11.63
N TYR A 90 -13.69 3.36 -11.42
CA TYR A 90 -12.80 3.68 -12.52
C TYR A 90 -12.70 2.50 -13.49
N ASN A 91 -12.73 2.81 -14.78
CA ASN A 91 -12.55 1.81 -15.83
C ASN A 91 -11.08 1.60 -16.16
N GLN A 92 -10.25 2.64 -16.01
CA GLN A 92 -8.82 2.60 -16.33
C GLN A 92 -8.06 3.69 -15.57
N GLY A 93 -6.74 3.55 -15.49
CA GLY A 93 -5.81 4.52 -14.92
C GLY A 93 -5.10 3.98 -13.70
N LEU A 94 -4.34 4.83 -13.02
CA LEU A 94 -3.45 4.46 -11.93
C LEU A 94 -3.90 5.09 -10.61
N VAL A 95 -4.12 4.28 -9.60
CA VAL A 95 -4.36 4.68 -8.21
C VAL A 95 -3.18 4.22 -7.37
N LEU A 96 -2.51 5.16 -6.70
CA LEU A 96 -1.31 4.90 -5.90
C LEU A 96 -1.61 4.97 -4.42
N PHE A 97 -1.16 3.95 -3.68
CA PHE A 97 -1.15 3.95 -2.22
C PHE A 97 0.29 4.13 -1.72
N THR A 98 0.52 5.16 -0.91
CA THR A 98 1.86 5.52 -0.45
C THR A 98 1.94 5.60 1.06
N GLY A 99 3.14 5.50 1.60
CA GLY A 99 3.43 5.50 3.03
C GLY A 99 4.48 4.47 3.40
N PRO A 100 5.11 4.58 4.58
CA PRO A 100 6.05 3.59 5.10
C PRO A 100 5.48 2.18 5.20
N THR A 101 6.35 1.20 5.44
CA THR A 101 5.93 -0.18 5.71
C THR A 101 5.14 -0.25 7.04
N GLY A 102 4.05 -1.03 7.07
CA GLY A 102 3.23 -1.19 8.26
C GLY A 102 2.12 -0.15 8.44
N GLU A 103 1.97 0.80 7.52
CA GLU A 103 0.93 1.85 7.57
C GLU A 103 -0.44 1.40 7.01
N GLY A 104 -0.64 0.10 6.79
CA GLY A 104 -1.92 -0.48 6.42
C GLY A 104 -2.33 -0.33 4.95
N LYS A 105 -1.40 0.02 4.04
CA LYS A 105 -1.68 0.15 2.60
C LYS A 105 -2.32 -1.10 2.01
N SER A 106 -1.71 -2.27 2.24
CA SER A 106 -2.21 -3.55 1.75
C SER A 106 -3.61 -3.88 2.29
N THR A 107 -3.90 -3.50 3.54
CA THR A 107 -5.23 -3.68 4.15
C THR A 107 -6.29 -2.81 3.47
N SER A 108 -5.97 -1.55 3.20
CA SER A 108 -6.88 -0.63 2.50
C SER A 108 -7.10 -1.06 1.05
N LEU A 109 -6.03 -1.49 0.35
CA LEU A 109 -6.12 -2.03 -1.00
C LEU A 109 -6.93 -3.33 -1.03
N ALA A 110 -6.74 -4.22 -0.04
CA ALA A 110 -7.51 -5.45 0.06
C ALA A 110 -9.00 -5.16 0.19
N ALA A 111 -9.40 -4.17 0.99
CA ALA A 111 -10.79 -3.77 1.13
C ALA A 111 -11.39 -3.26 -0.20
N ILE A 112 -10.62 -2.46 -0.97
CA ILE A 112 -11.06 -1.94 -2.27
C ILE A 112 -11.19 -3.06 -3.31
N ILE A 113 -10.18 -3.92 -3.41
CA ILE A 113 -10.19 -5.05 -4.36
C ILE A 113 -11.31 -6.03 -4.03
N ASP A 114 -11.55 -6.29 -2.75
CA ASP A 114 -12.65 -7.17 -2.31
C ASP A 114 -14.02 -6.54 -2.61
N GLU A 115 -14.16 -5.23 -2.44
CA GLU A 115 -15.37 -4.50 -2.85
C GLU A 115 -15.61 -4.59 -4.37
N ILE A 116 -14.56 -4.43 -5.18
CA ILE A 116 -14.65 -4.64 -6.64
C ILE A 116 -15.08 -6.07 -6.95
N ASN A 117 -14.48 -7.07 -6.29
CA ASN A 117 -14.81 -8.47 -6.47
C ASN A 117 -16.29 -8.78 -6.17
N HIS A 118 -16.87 -8.14 -5.15
CA HIS A 118 -18.27 -8.33 -4.77
C HIS A 118 -19.25 -7.55 -5.64
N ASN A 119 -18.86 -6.40 -6.18
CA ASN A 119 -19.79 -5.49 -6.88
C ASN A 119 -19.73 -5.58 -8.41
N HIS A 120 -18.59 -5.95 -8.99
CA HIS A 120 -18.36 -5.91 -10.43
C HIS A 120 -17.95 -7.28 -10.98
N SER A 121 -18.34 -7.55 -12.24
CA SER A 121 -17.85 -8.72 -13.01
C SER A 121 -16.60 -8.32 -13.77
N ARG A 122 -15.43 -8.51 -13.15
CA ARG A 122 -14.12 -8.11 -13.68
C ARG A 122 -13.11 -9.25 -13.57
N HIS A 123 -12.09 -9.22 -14.40
CA HIS A 123 -10.90 -10.05 -14.21
C HIS A 123 -9.87 -9.25 -13.42
N ILE A 124 -9.60 -9.66 -12.18
CA ILE A 124 -8.67 -9.04 -11.26
C ILE A 124 -7.38 -9.88 -11.21
N ILE A 125 -6.25 -9.27 -11.50
CA ILE A 125 -4.93 -9.91 -11.33
C ILE A 125 -4.19 -9.19 -10.20
N THR A 126 -3.67 -9.94 -9.22
CA THR A 126 -2.73 -9.39 -8.23
C THR A 126 -1.34 -9.98 -8.43
N ILE A 127 -0.32 -9.14 -8.25
CA ILE A 127 1.09 -9.52 -8.27
C ILE A 127 1.68 -9.00 -6.97
N GLU A 128 2.12 -9.92 -6.09
CA GLU A 128 2.48 -9.60 -4.70
C GLU A 128 3.73 -10.36 -4.26
N ASP A 129 4.41 -9.87 -3.20
CA ASP A 129 5.62 -10.48 -2.63
C ASP A 129 5.68 -10.30 -1.10
N PRO A 130 5.16 -11.28 -0.35
CA PRO A 130 4.24 -12.35 -0.72
C PRO A 130 2.77 -11.89 -0.76
N VAL A 131 1.84 -12.78 -1.17
CA VAL A 131 0.38 -12.54 -1.08
C VAL A 131 -0.03 -12.39 0.38
N GLU A 132 -0.55 -11.20 0.75
CA GLU A 132 -0.99 -10.89 2.12
C GLU A 132 -2.45 -11.26 2.38
N PHE A 133 -3.35 -11.10 1.42
CA PHE A 133 -4.76 -11.44 1.56
C PHE A 133 -5.20 -12.38 0.44
N VAL A 134 -6.01 -13.39 0.77
CA VAL A 134 -6.57 -14.31 -0.22
C VAL A 134 -8.01 -13.93 -0.50
N TYR A 135 -8.30 -13.55 -1.73
CA TYR A 135 -9.64 -13.20 -2.16
C TYR A 135 -10.42 -14.47 -2.51
N LYS A 136 -11.68 -14.53 -2.06
CA LYS A 136 -12.62 -15.55 -2.52
C LYS A 136 -13.36 -14.99 -3.73
N PRO A 137 -13.24 -15.59 -4.91
CA PRO A 137 -13.96 -15.13 -6.10
C PRO A 137 -15.48 -15.08 -5.82
N ASP A 138 -16.14 -13.97 -6.21
CA ASP A 138 -17.58 -13.78 -6.15
C ASP A 138 -18.11 -13.38 -7.54
N LYS A 139 -18.32 -12.10 -7.83
CA LYS A 139 -18.71 -11.65 -9.17
C LYS A 139 -17.53 -11.56 -10.12
N SER A 140 -16.32 -11.37 -9.59
CA SER A 140 -15.09 -11.25 -10.37
C SER A 140 -14.29 -12.56 -10.38
N VAL A 141 -13.50 -12.74 -11.44
CA VAL A 141 -12.44 -13.75 -11.48
C VAL A 141 -11.19 -13.13 -10.85
N VAL A 142 -10.60 -13.79 -9.85
CA VAL A 142 -9.42 -13.28 -9.16
C VAL A 142 -8.24 -14.23 -9.36
N SER A 143 -7.17 -13.73 -9.95
CA SER A 143 -5.92 -14.44 -10.22
C SER A 143 -4.78 -13.80 -9.41
N GLN A 144 -4.40 -14.42 -8.28
CA GLN A 144 -3.32 -13.93 -7.43
C GLN A 144 -2.00 -14.63 -7.77
N ARG A 145 -0.94 -13.86 -7.95
CA ARG A 145 0.39 -14.36 -8.33
C ARG A 145 1.43 -13.88 -7.34
N GLU A 146 2.09 -14.82 -6.67
CA GLU A 146 3.17 -14.57 -5.72
C GLU A 146 4.53 -14.60 -6.43
N VAL A 147 5.33 -13.54 -6.27
CA VAL A 147 6.68 -13.49 -6.81
C VAL A 147 7.57 -14.51 -6.08
N GLY A 148 8.41 -15.22 -6.82
CA GLY A 148 9.23 -16.30 -6.29
C GLY A 148 8.50 -17.65 -6.19
N LYS A 149 7.18 -17.69 -6.41
CA LYS A 149 6.38 -18.93 -6.38
C LYS A 149 5.61 -19.15 -7.69
N ASP A 150 4.72 -18.20 -8.04
CA ASP A 150 3.87 -18.28 -9.24
C ASP A 150 4.48 -17.54 -10.44
N THR A 151 5.48 -16.72 -10.18
CA THR A 151 6.27 -15.99 -11.17
C THR A 151 7.67 -15.73 -10.62
N HIS A 152 8.67 -15.69 -11.48
CA HIS A 152 10.05 -15.46 -11.04
C HIS A 152 10.37 -14.01 -10.71
N GLN A 153 9.77 -13.06 -11.42
CA GLN A 153 10.11 -11.63 -11.33
C GLN A 153 8.89 -10.75 -11.61
N TRP A 154 8.89 -9.56 -11.03
CA TRP A 154 7.83 -8.56 -11.18
C TRP A 154 7.54 -8.21 -12.63
N HIS A 155 8.55 -7.84 -13.40
CA HIS A 155 8.38 -7.42 -14.80
C HIS A 155 7.86 -8.53 -15.70
N LEU A 156 8.19 -9.81 -15.42
CA LEU A 156 7.64 -10.95 -16.17
C LEU A 156 6.15 -11.14 -15.90
N ALA A 157 5.76 -11.00 -14.63
CA ALA A 157 4.36 -11.09 -14.23
C ALA A 157 3.51 -9.97 -14.85
N LEU A 158 4.01 -8.72 -14.83
CA LEU A 158 3.34 -7.56 -15.42
C LEU A 158 3.20 -7.69 -16.95
N ARG A 159 4.26 -8.14 -17.65
CA ARG A 159 4.17 -8.43 -19.10
C ARG A 159 3.19 -9.55 -19.41
N SER A 160 3.07 -10.54 -18.54
CA SER A 160 2.07 -11.60 -18.68
C SER A 160 0.66 -11.06 -18.46
N ALA A 161 0.47 -10.19 -17.46
CA ALA A 161 -0.82 -9.55 -17.19
C ALA A 161 -1.36 -8.79 -18.41
N LEU A 162 -0.52 -8.03 -19.13
CA LEU A 162 -0.91 -7.36 -20.39
C LEU A 162 -1.52 -8.28 -21.46
N ARG A 163 -1.28 -9.59 -21.39
CA ARG A 163 -1.80 -10.59 -22.35
C ARG A 163 -2.93 -11.44 -21.78
N SER A 164 -3.31 -11.17 -20.55
CA SER A 164 -4.33 -11.95 -19.83
C SER A 164 -5.68 -11.24 -19.77
N ASP A 165 -5.82 -10.12 -20.46
CA ASP A 165 -7.03 -9.29 -20.54
C ASP A 165 -7.67 -8.99 -19.17
N PRO A 166 -6.91 -8.42 -18.21
CA PRO A 166 -7.44 -8.06 -16.92
C PRO A 166 -8.15 -6.70 -16.98
N ASP A 167 -9.22 -6.53 -16.22
CA ASP A 167 -9.84 -5.22 -15.99
C ASP A 167 -9.12 -4.46 -14.90
N VAL A 168 -8.66 -5.19 -13.88
CA VAL A 168 -8.03 -4.62 -12.68
C VAL A 168 -6.71 -5.34 -12.38
N VAL A 169 -5.66 -4.58 -12.13
CA VAL A 169 -4.35 -5.11 -11.74
C VAL A 169 -3.90 -4.48 -10.41
N LEU A 170 -3.59 -5.31 -9.43
CA LEU A 170 -2.90 -4.89 -8.20
C LEU A 170 -1.42 -5.21 -8.31
N VAL A 171 -0.58 -4.18 -8.23
CA VAL A 171 0.88 -4.28 -8.16
C VAL A 171 1.29 -4.03 -6.71
N GLY A 172 1.69 -5.07 -6.01
CA GLY A 172 1.97 -5.02 -4.56
C GLY A 172 2.96 -3.92 -4.21
N GLU A 173 4.03 -3.75 -4.98
CA GLU A 173 5.00 -2.69 -4.78
C GLU A 173 5.76 -2.32 -6.06
N MET A 174 5.98 -1.01 -6.28
CA MET A 174 6.81 -0.45 -7.35
C MET A 174 8.18 -0.01 -6.79
N ARG A 175 9.20 -0.86 -6.94
CA ARG A 175 10.56 -0.59 -6.39
C ARG A 175 11.55 -0.06 -7.43
N ASP A 176 11.46 -0.55 -8.65
CA ASP A 176 12.45 -0.35 -9.71
C ASP A 176 11.82 0.23 -10.99
N LEU A 177 12.70 0.70 -11.87
CA LEU A 177 12.33 1.31 -13.15
C LEU A 177 11.46 0.39 -14.00
N GLU A 178 11.80 -0.90 -14.06
CA GLU A 178 11.11 -1.85 -14.95
C GLU A 178 9.68 -2.09 -14.47
N THR A 179 9.47 -2.22 -13.16
CA THR A 179 8.14 -2.38 -12.54
C THR A 179 7.30 -1.12 -12.72
N ILE A 180 7.89 0.08 -12.52
CA ILE A 180 7.20 1.36 -12.72
C ILE A 180 6.80 1.54 -14.17
N ALA A 181 7.71 1.31 -15.13
CA ALA A 181 7.42 1.44 -16.56
C ALA A 181 6.30 0.49 -17.01
N ALA A 182 6.33 -0.77 -16.55
CA ALA A 182 5.29 -1.75 -16.88
C ALA A 182 3.93 -1.38 -16.26
N THR A 183 3.92 -0.84 -15.02
CA THR A 183 2.71 -0.36 -14.34
C THR A 183 2.08 0.82 -15.06
N LEU A 184 2.89 1.80 -15.50
CA LEU A 184 2.42 2.94 -16.29
C LEU A 184 1.84 2.48 -17.63
N THR A 185 2.49 1.52 -18.30
CA THR A 185 2.02 0.94 -19.56
C THR A 185 0.67 0.23 -19.38
N LEU A 186 0.48 -0.56 -18.31
CA LEU A 186 -0.81 -1.18 -17.99
C LEU A 186 -1.91 -0.13 -17.85
N ALA A 187 -1.65 0.93 -17.07
CA ALA A 187 -2.62 2.00 -16.87
C ALA A 187 -2.96 2.77 -18.16
N GLU A 188 -1.99 2.91 -19.08
CA GLU A 188 -2.16 3.58 -20.38
C GLU A 188 -2.95 2.74 -21.38
N THR A 189 -2.80 1.40 -21.31
CA THR A 189 -3.46 0.46 -22.22
C THR A 189 -4.88 0.06 -21.81
N GLY A 190 -5.50 0.80 -20.89
CA GLY A 190 -6.92 0.67 -20.58
C GLY A 190 -7.26 -0.11 -19.31
N HIS A 191 -6.27 -0.48 -18.50
CA HIS A 191 -6.48 -1.23 -17.26
C HIS A 191 -6.60 -0.30 -16.05
N LEU A 192 -7.41 -0.66 -15.06
CA LEU A 192 -7.41 -0.04 -13.75
C LEU A 192 -6.28 -0.65 -12.91
N VAL A 193 -5.29 0.16 -12.57
CA VAL A 193 -4.12 -0.32 -11.84
C VAL A 193 -4.05 0.30 -10.44
N PHE A 194 -3.97 -0.54 -9.43
CA PHE A 194 -3.62 -0.17 -8.06
C PHE A 194 -2.17 -0.55 -7.80
N ALA A 195 -1.40 0.34 -7.20
CA ALA A 195 -0.01 0.03 -6.87
C ALA A 195 0.42 0.69 -5.57
N THR A 196 1.46 0.14 -4.92
CA THR A 196 2.06 0.77 -3.75
C THR A 196 3.46 1.30 -4.03
N ILE A 197 3.83 2.35 -3.32
CA ILE A 197 5.19 2.92 -3.32
C ILE A 197 5.51 3.48 -1.91
N HIS A 198 6.78 3.49 -1.52
CA HIS A 198 7.21 3.95 -0.20
C HIS A 198 7.66 5.42 -0.22
N THR A 199 6.69 6.34 -0.26
CA THR A 199 6.87 7.79 -0.12
C THR A 199 5.87 8.32 0.89
N ASN A 200 6.08 9.52 1.44
CA ASN A 200 5.23 10.04 2.50
C ASN A 200 4.08 10.93 1.98
N THR A 201 4.29 11.68 0.88
CA THR A 201 3.31 12.63 0.35
C THR A 201 3.04 12.39 -1.12
N ALA A 202 1.93 12.93 -1.62
CA ALA A 202 1.57 12.86 -3.04
C ALA A 202 2.63 13.51 -3.94
N ALA A 203 3.16 14.68 -3.55
CA ALA A 203 4.23 15.37 -4.28
C ALA A 203 5.49 14.50 -4.36
N GLN A 204 5.98 13.98 -3.23
CA GLN A 204 7.14 13.08 -3.21
C GLN A 204 6.93 11.81 -4.04
N THR A 205 5.69 11.33 -4.12
CA THR A 205 5.36 10.14 -4.92
C THR A 205 5.57 10.40 -6.41
N ILE A 206 5.11 11.55 -6.90
CA ILE A 206 5.26 11.96 -8.29
C ILE A 206 6.75 12.10 -8.64
N ASP A 207 7.50 12.84 -7.82
CA ASP A 207 8.94 13.01 -8.01
C ASP A 207 9.67 11.67 -8.00
N ARG A 208 9.38 10.79 -7.03
CA ARG A 208 10.01 9.48 -6.92
C ARG A 208 9.79 8.60 -8.15
N ILE A 209 8.59 8.62 -8.72
CA ILE A 209 8.28 7.86 -9.95
C ILE A 209 9.11 8.38 -11.11
N ILE A 210 9.26 9.68 -11.24
CA ILE A 210 9.97 10.33 -12.35
C ILE A 210 11.48 10.14 -12.21
N ASP A 211 12.02 10.33 -11.00
CA ASP A 211 13.45 10.35 -10.72
C ASP A 211 14.14 8.98 -10.89
N VAL A 212 13.37 7.89 -10.88
CA VAL A 212 13.90 6.56 -11.18
C VAL A 212 14.37 6.44 -12.64
N PHE A 213 13.81 7.24 -13.55
CA PHE A 213 14.13 7.19 -14.97
C PHE A 213 15.33 8.08 -15.32
N PRO A 214 16.13 7.69 -16.32
CA PRO A 214 17.18 8.55 -16.88
C PRO A 214 16.63 9.90 -17.33
N ALA A 215 17.40 10.98 -17.19
CA ALA A 215 16.96 12.34 -17.46
C ALA A 215 16.29 12.53 -18.83
N HIS A 216 16.83 11.85 -19.88
CA HIS A 216 16.27 11.95 -21.23
C HIS A 216 14.88 11.31 -21.40
N GLN A 217 14.44 10.46 -20.46
CA GLN A 217 13.12 9.81 -20.46
C GLN A 217 12.10 10.52 -19.55
N GLN A 218 12.56 11.30 -18.58
CA GLN A 218 11.69 11.91 -17.57
C GLN A 218 10.57 12.75 -18.15
N GLY A 219 10.83 13.52 -19.20
CA GLY A 219 9.80 14.32 -19.89
C GLY A 219 8.66 13.46 -20.45
N GLN A 220 8.96 12.29 -21.03
CA GLN A 220 7.96 11.35 -21.51
C GLN A 220 7.19 10.72 -20.34
N ILE A 221 7.88 10.33 -19.27
CA ILE A 221 7.25 9.74 -18.07
C ILE A 221 6.31 10.74 -17.40
N ARG A 222 6.65 12.03 -17.32
CA ARG A 222 5.75 13.09 -16.82
C ARG A 222 4.45 13.15 -17.62
N GLN A 223 4.54 13.11 -18.96
CA GLN A 223 3.36 13.11 -19.84
C GLN A 223 2.50 11.87 -19.60
N GLN A 224 3.12 10.70 -19.54
CA GLN A 224 2.45 9.42 -19.31
C GLN A 224 1.77 9.40 -17.94
N LEU A 225 2.51 9.70 -16.85
CA LEU A 225 1.97 9.75 -15.49
C LEU A 225 0.82 10.75 -15.38
N ALA A 226 0.98 11.97 -15.92
CA ALA A 226 -0.08 12.99 -15.91
C ALA A 226 -1.37 12.52 -16.62
N SER A 227 -1.26 11.65 -17.63
CA SER A 227 -2.42 11.13 -18.37
C SER A 227 -3.12 9.97 -17.67
N VAL A 228 -2.37 9.07 -17.02
CA VAL A 228 -2.93 7.84 -16.45
C VAL A 228 -3.29 7.97 -14.97
N LEU A 229 -2.66 8.87 -14.22
CA LEU A 229 -2.92 9.04 -12.79
C LEU A 229 -4.39 9.37 -12.54
N LYS A 230 -5.01 8.70 -11.57
CA LYS A 230 -6.36 8.99 -11.05
C LYS A 230 -6.28 9.56 -9.65
N ALA A 231 -5.55 8.91 -8.75
CA ALA A 231 -5.43 9.35 -7.38
C ALA A 231 -4.10 8.90 -6.74
N ILE A 232 -3.66 9.65 -5.73
CA ILE A 232 -2.62 9.24 -4.79
C ILE A 232 -3.21 9.31 -3.40
N VAL A 233 -3.08 8.21 -2.66
CA VAL A 233 -3.50 8.05 -1.26
C VAL A 233 -2.25 7.87 -0.42
N SER A 234 -1.84 8.92 0.30
CA SER A 234 -0.73 8.80 1.26
C SER A 234 -1.30 8.45 2.63
N GLN A 235 -0.90 7.32 3.22
CA GLN A 235 -1.53 6.74 4.39
C GLN A 235 -0.58 6.62 5.57
N ARG A 236 -1.10 6.92 6.78
CA ARG A 236 -0.50 6.61 8.08
C ARG A 236 -1.49 5.93 9.01
N LEU A 237 -1.01 4.97 9.80
CA LEU A 237 -1.79 4.38 10.90
C LEU A 237 -1.49 5.11 12.19
N VAL A 238 -2.50 5.76 12.75
CA VAL A 238 -2.39 6.51 14.01
C VAL A 238 -3.14 5.80 15.14
N THR A 239 -2.64 5.93 16.37
CA THR A 239 -3.21 5.29 17.56
C THR A 239 -4.48 6.01 18.00
N LYS A 240 -5.58 5.25 18.20
CA LYS A 240 -6.82 5.78 18.76
C LYS A 240 -6.75 5.91 20.27
N ILE A 241 -7.47 6.89 20.85
CA ILE A 241 -7.61 7.07 22.31
C ILE A 241 -8.18 5.82 22.97
N GLN A 242 -9.17 5.19 22.34
CA GLN A 242 -9.83 3.97 22.84
C GLN A 242 -9.07 2.66 22.53
N GLY A 243 -7.82 2.79 22.08
CA GLY A 243 -7.02 1.65 21.65
C GLY A 243 -7.25 1.24 20.20
N GLY A 244 -6.30 0.47 19.65
CA GLY A 244 -6.24 0.12 18.23
C GLY A 244 -5.73 1.29 17.38
N ARG A 245 -5.86 1.15 16.05
CA ARG A 245 -5.33 2.13 15.08
C ARG A 245 -6.41 2.52 14.07
N ILE A 246 -6.25 3.68 13.45
CA ILE A 246 -7.08 4.19 12.36
C ILE A 246 -6.16 4.77 11.27
N ALA A 247 -6.57 4.68 10.01
CA ALA A 247 -5.84 5.28 8.92
C ALA A 247 -6.11 6.80 8.86
N ALA A 248 -5.05 7.60 8.90
CA ALA A 248 -5.06 8.98 8.48
C ALA A 248 -4.51 9.05 7.06
N VAL A 249 -5.11 9.85 6.19
CA VAL A 249 -4.77 9.89 4.77
C VAL A 249 -4.62 11.32 4.25
N GLU A 250 -3.70 11.47 3.29
CA GLU A 250 -3.67 12.58 2.34
C GLU A 250 -4.22 12.07 1.00
N LEU A 251 -5.12 12.82 0.38
CA LEU A 251 -5.81 12.44 -0.85
C LEU A 251 -5.59 13.48 -1.95
N LEU A 252 -4.97 13.04 -3.02
CA LEU A 252 -4.83 13.79 -4.27
C LEU A 252 -5.63 13.08 -5.37
N PHE A 253 -6.52 13.81 -6.04
CA PHE A 253 -7.16 13.38 -7.28
C PHE A 253 -6.55 14.11 -8.46
N ASN A 254 -6.32 13.39 -9.56
CA ASN A 254 -5.82 14.03 -10.76
C ASN A 254 -6.94 14.85 -11.43
N ASN A 255 -6.61 16.10 -11.70
CA ASN A 255 -7.43 17.02 -12.48
C ASN A 255 -6.53 17.79 -13.45
N PRO A 256 -7.08 18.63 -14.35
CA PRO A 256 -6.25 19.39 -15.31
C PRO A 256 -5.15 20.23 -14.65
N ALA A 257 -5.39 20.77 -13.45
CA ALA A 257 -4.37 21.56 -12.74
C ALA A 257 -3.21 20.66 -12.27
N VAL A 258 -3.51 19.52 -11.62
CA VAL A 258 -2.50 18.54 -11.19
C VAL A 258 -1.73 17.99 -12.39
N ALA A 259 -2.42 17.59 -13.46
CA ALA A 259 -1.80 17.10 -14.67
C ALA A 259 -0.81 18.12 -15.29
N ASN A 260 -1.17 19.39 -15.30
CA ASN A 260 -0.28 20.45 -15.79
C ASN A 260 0.94 20.65 -14.87
N LEU A 261 0.75 20.62 -13.55
CA LEU A 261 1.86 20.74 -12.60
C LEU A 261 2.87 19.58 -12.76
N ILE A 262 2.40 18.36 -13.03
CA ILE A 262 3.26 17.21 -13.30
C ILE A 262 4.07 17.43 -14.59
N ARG A 263 3.41 17.86 -15.68
CA ARG A 263 4.06 18.12 -16.97
C ARG A 263 5.09 19.25 -16.92
N ASP A 264 4.76 20.31 -16.18
CA ASP A 264 5.55 21.54 -16.08
C ASP A 264 6.66 21.47 -15.00
N GLU A 265 6.88 20.34 -14.37
CA GLU A 265 7.86 20.17 -13.26
C GLU A 265 7.59 21.04 -12.03
N LYS A 266 6.32 21.41 -11.80
CA LYS A 266 5.88 22.26 -10.69
C LYS A 266 5.22 21.48 -9.56
N VAL A 267 5.71 20.25 -9.31
CA VAL A 267 5.13 19.30 -8.32
C VAL A 267 5.07 19.92 -6.93
N PHE A 268 5.97 20.84 -6.57
CA PHE A 268 5.96 21.57 -5.30
C PHE A 268 4.69 22.40 -5.03
N GLN A 269 3.85 22.65 -6.06
CA GLN A 269 2.57 23.36 -5.91
C GLN A 269 1.38 22.41 -5.64
N ILE A 270 1.58 21.12 -5.63
CA ILE A 270 0.52 20.10 -5.45
C ILE A 270 -0.23 20.31 -4.12
N ASP A 271 0.49 20.61 -3.04
CA ASP A 271 -0.13 20.86 -1.73
C ASP A 271 -1.16 22.00 -1.79
N THR A 272 -0.86 23.08 -2.51
CA THR A 272 -1.79 24.19 -2.72
C THR A 272 -3.03 23.76 -3.51
N VAL A 273 -2.86 22.88 -4.51
CA VAL A 273 -4.00 22.33 -5.27
C VAL A 273 -4.87 21.45 -4.36
N ILE A 274 -4.29 20.61 -3.52
CA ILE A 274 -5.05 19.80 -2.55
C ILE A 274 -5.86 20.72 -1.62
N GLN A 275 -5.24 21.76 -1.06
CA GLN A 275 -5.89 22.72 -0.15
C GLN A 275 -7.07 23.44 -0.78
N THR A 276 -6.97 23.80 -2.06
CA THR A 276 -8.00 24.56 -2.76
C THR A 276 -9.10 23.69 -3.38
N ASN A 277 -8.94 22.36 -3.40
CA ASN A 277 -9.88 21.42 -4.03
C ASN A 277 -10.52 20.45 -3.00
N VAL A 278 -10.72 20.86 -1.77
CA VAL A 278 -11.35 20.06 -0.70
C VAL A 278 -12.75 19.59 -1.10
N ASN A 279 -13.52 20.44 -1.83
CA ASN A 279 -14.88 20.10 -2.30
C ASN A 279 -14.90 18.93 -3.31
N SER A 280 -13.78 18.62 -3.95
CA SER A 280 -13.62 17.45 -4.83
C SER A 280 -13.13 16.20 -4.10
N GLY A 281 -13.05 16.24 -2.77
CA GLY A 281 -12.58 15.14 -1.94
C GLY A 281 -11.07 15.11 -1.71
N MET A 282 -10.32 16.09 -2.22
CA MET A 282 -8.90 16.20 -1.90
C MET A 282 -8.70 16.62 -0.43
N MET A 283 -7.66 16.09 0.22
CA MET A 283 -7.43 16.33 1.64
C MET A 283 -5.94 16.20 1.97
N LEU A 284 -5.39 17.18 2.69
CA LEU A 284 -4.05 17.06 3.26
C LEU A 284 -4.07 16.14 4.49
N MET A 285 -2.94 15.51 4.79
CA MET A 285 -2.76 14.68 5.99
C MET A 285 -3.12 15.46 7.26
N GLU A 286 -2.67 16.70 7.39
CA GLU A 286 -2.93 17.58 8.53
C GLU A 286 -4.43 17.86 8.72
N THR A 287 -5.17 18.02 7.63
CA THR A 287 -6.63 18.24 7.67
C THR A 287 -7.33 17.01 8.21
N HIS A 288 -7.00 15.81 7.74
CA HIS A 288 -7.60 14.58 8.24
C HIS A 288 -7.24 14.31 9.70
N LEU A 289 -5.98 14.52 10.09
CA LEU A 289 -5.55 14.39 11.48
C LEU A 289 -6.31 15.36 12.40
N LEU A 290 -6.56 16.60 11.96
CA LEU A 290 -7.34 17.58 12.70
C LEU A 290 -8.82 17.15 12.84
N GLU A 291 -9.41 16.57 11.80
CA GLU A 291 -10.78 16.01 11.85
C GLU A 291 -10.87 14.86 12.85
N LEU A 292 -9.93 13.91 12.82
CA LEU A 292 -9.88 12.79 13.76
C LEU A 292 -9.68 13.28 15.21
N TYR A 293 -8.89 14.33 15.42
CA TYR A 293 -8.73 14.95 16.74
C TYR A 293 -10.02 15.62 17.20
N LYS A 294 -10.69 16.44 16.36
CA LYS A 294 -11.97 17.08 16.66
C LYS A 294 -13.09 16.10 16.99
N GLN A 295 -13.06 14.92 16.36
CA GLN A 295 -13.98 13.81 16.64
C GLN A 295 -13.59 12.99 17.88
N HIS A 296 -12.54 13.38 18.62
CA HIS A 296 -12.01 12.66 19.78
C HIS A 296 -11.59 11.21 19.48
N VAL A 297 -11.22 10.90 18.24
CA VAL A 297 -10.71 9.58 17.84
C VAL A 297 -9.26 9.43 18.22
N ILE A 298 -8.44 10.47 18.01
CA ILE A 298 -7.00 10.51 18.33
C ILE A 298 -6.68 11.64 19.30
N SER A 299 -5.56 11.53 20.02
CA SER A 299 -5.09 12.60 20.91
C SER A 299 -4.42 13.73 20.12
N LYS A 300 -4.26 14.90 20.77
CA LYS A 300 -3.54 16.04 20.21
C LYS A 300 -2.08 15.70 19.91
N GLU A 301 -1.45 14.96 20.81
CA GLU A 301 -0.06 14.51 20.69
C GLU A 301 0.10 13.59 19.46
N THR A 302 -0.85 12.65 19.27
CA THR A 302 -0.89 11.79 18.10
C THR A 302 -1.05 12.59 16.81
N ALA A 303 -1.96 13.58 16.78
CA ALA A 303 -2.16 14.42 15.60
C ALA A 303 -0.88 15.18 15.22
N ILE A 304 -0.23 15.82 16.19
CA ILE A 304 0.99 16.61 15.97
C ILE A 304 2.18 15.72 15.53
N SER A 305 2.37 14.57 16.19
CA SER A 305 3.50 13.68 15.89
C SER A 305 3.36 12.96 14.55
N SER A 306 2.13 12.82 14.05
CA SER A 306 1.84 12.13 12.78
C SER A 306 1.74 13.07 11.57
N ALA A 307 1.73 14.39 11.78
CA ALA A 307 1.67 15.39 10.72
C ALA A 307 2.95 15.37 9.86
N PHE A 308 2.80 15.55 8.54
CA PHE A 308 3.94 15.72 7.63
C PHE A 308 4.54 17.12 7.74
N ARG A 309 3.71 18.13 8.11
CA ARG A 309 4.04 19.57 8.19
C ARG A 309 3.68 20.14 9.58
N PRO A 310 4.39 19.74 10.66
CA PRO A 310 3.98 20.05 12.03
C PRO A 310 3.94 21.55 12.39
N THR A 311 4.54 22.41 11.57
CA THR A 311 4.53 23.87 11.77
C THR A 311 3.23 24.54 11.35
N GLU A 312 2.51 24.01 10.37
CA GLU A 312 1.19 24.53 9.94
C GLU A 312 0.10 24.16 10.94
N ASP A 313 0.19 22.98 11.51
CA ASP A 313 -0.78 22.45 12.48
C ASP A 313 -0.76 23.24 13.82
N ARG A 314 0.40 23.76 14.23
CA ARG A 314 0.51 24.62 15.43
C ARG A 314 -0.22 25.95 15.27
N LYS A 315 -0.38 26.49 14.06
CA LYS A 315 -1.12 27.73 13.80
C LYS A 315 -2.63 27.50 13.80
N SER A 316 -3.11 26.41 13.19
CA SER A 316 -4.54 26.06 13.14
C SER A 316 -5.09 25.71 14.53
N THR A 317 -4.30 25.05 15.41
CA THR A 317 -4.67 24.76 16.79
C THR A 317 -4.66 26.00 17.71
N ARG A 318 -3.86 27.03 17.42
CA ARG A 318 -3.87 28.30 18.20
C ARG A 318 -5.07 29.19 17.86
N LEU A 319 -5.57 29.16 16.63
CA LEU A 319 -6.73 29.97 16.24
C LEU A 319 -8.05 29.48 16.87
N ASN A 320 -8.16 28.19 17.25
CA ASN A 320 -9.35 27.64 17.87
C ASN A 320 -9.35 27.71 19.42
N SER A 321 -8.21 27.96 20.07
CA SER A 321 -8.16 28.13 21.53
C SER A 321 -8.63 29.53 22.00
N SER A 322 -8.77 30.48 21.08
CA SER A 322 -9.27 31.85 21.42
C SER A 322 -10.79 32.01 21.33
N HIS A 323 -11.53 30.97 20.89
CA HIS A 323 -13.00 31.00 20.77
C HIS A 323 -13.75 30.16 21.84
N VAL A 324 -13.05 29.56 22.79
CA VAL A 324 -13.68 28.73 23.87
C VAL A 324 -13.62 29.43 25.24
N SER A 325 -13.29 30.70 25.27
CA SER A 325 -13.39 31.52 26.49
C SER A 325 -14.26 32.75 26.25
N GLN A 326 -15.56 32.54 26.11
CA GLN A 326 -16.64 33.47 26.45
C GLN A 326 -17.86 32.70 26.85
#